data_f505c20da189810cbde5d91a4d673611
#
_entry.id   f505c20da189810cbde5d91a4d673611
#
_cell.length_a   1.000
_cell.length_b   1.000
_cell.length_c   1.000
_cell.angle_alpha   90.00
_cell.angle_beta   90.00
_cell.angle_gamma   90.00
#
_symmetry.space_group_name_H-M   'P 1'
#
loop_
_entity.id
_entity.type
_entity.pdbx_description
1 polymer ?
#
loop_
_entity_poly.entity_id
_entity_poly.type
_entity_poly.pdbx_seq_one_letter_code
_entity_poly.pdbx_strand_id
1 'polypeptide(L)'
;DGPEVVFVIKDNIRGHENQSAGVARWIAELFGAKIFDIEIPELTGWRRFLLNKIQVRKLKSGSPGDALKWLKAADTKGVYVFVTGKTASAGAKADEVLFLSAGSSGAPFCLALARATGGKCACIMTPSVLGTRPFDFAIVPEHDFSVPSPNLVVTLGAPNMIREELLKEEGSLLLSRFPSVSEKRWGILIGGDDSNYTILPSWADEVLIPLFEEAKDQGADIYMTTSRRTLPETEVRIEK
;
A
#
# COMPACT_ATOMS: atom_id res chain seq x y z
N ASP A 1 0.77 17.95 -18.13
CA ASP A 1 0.83 16.63 -18.77
C ASP A 1 1.09 15.59 -17.66
N GLY A 2 0.28 14.54 -17.63
CA GLY A 2 0.42 13.43 -16.68
C GLY A 2 1.11 12.21 -17.30
N PRO A 3 1.35 11.14 -16.53
CA PRO A 3 1.90 9.91 -17.06
C PRO A 3 0.88 9.21 -17.99
N GLU A 4 1.37 8.58 -19.05
CA GLU A 4 0.56 7.69 -19.91
C GLU A 4 0.54 6.26 -19.38
N VAL A 5 1.60 5.87 -18.63
CA VAL A 5 1.74 4.54 -18.06
C VAL A 5 2.14 4.63 -16.58
N VAL A 6 1.44 3.89 -15.75
CA VAL A 6 1.74 3.73 -14.32
C VAL A 6 2.04 2.26 -14.02
N PHE A 7 3.22 1.99 -13.53
CA PHE A 7 3.61 0.67 -13.03
C PHE A 7 3.49 0.65 -11.50
N VAL A 8 2.62 -0.21 -10.97
CA VAL A 8 2.41 -0.41 -9.54
C VAL A 8 3.26 -1.58 -9.06
N ILE A 9 4.21 -1.30 -8.17
CA ILE A 9 5.09 -2.32 -7.60
C ILE A 9 4.37 -3.05 -6.47
N LYS A 10 4.22 -4.37 -6.62
CA LYS A 10 3.60 -5.25 -5.63
C LYS A 10 4.65 -6.07 -4.89
N ASP A 11 4.65 -5.96 -3.57
CA ASP A 11 5.59 -6.62 -2.66
C ASP A 11 4.93 -7.69 -1.78
N ASN A 12 3.72 -8.13 -2.13
CA ASN A 12 2.87 -9.08 -1.41
C ASN A 12 2.42 -8.61 0.00
N ILE A 13 2.55 -7.31 0.28
CA ILE A 13 2.02 -6.70 1.50
C ILE A 13 0.75 -5.94 1.15
N ARG A 14 -0.40 -6.50 1.53
CA ARG A 14 -1.71 -6.00 1.12
C ARG A 14 -1.94 -4.52 1.43
N GLY A 15 -1.44 -4.03 2.58
CA GLY A 15 -1.53 -2.61 2.94
C GLY A 15 -0.78 -1.71 1.96
N HIS A 16 0.43 -2.11 1.54
CA HIS A 16 1.23 -1.39 0.55
C HIS A 16 0.55 -1.39 -0.83
N GLU A 17 0.04 -2.54 -1.24
CA GLU A 17 -0.63 -2.69 -2.53
C GLU A 17 -1.91 -1.86 -2.62
N ASN A 18 -2.72 -1.83 -1.56
CA ASN A 18 -3.94 -1.01 -1.52
C ASN A 18 -3.63 0.48 -1.61
N GLN A 19 -2.57 0.95 -0.94
CA GLN A 19 -2.15 2.34 -1.02
C GLN A 19 -1.69 2.71 -2.43
N SER A 20 -0.82 1.89 -3.02
CA SER A 20 -0.31 2.12 -4.37
C SER A 20 -1.42 2.04 -5.42
N ALA A 21 -2.32 1.06 -5.32
CA ALA A 21 -3.46 0.92 -6.22
C ALA A 21 -4.42 2.11 -6.12
N GLY A 22 -4.68 2.62 -4.91
CA GLY A 22 -5.51 3.81 -4.71
C GLY A 22 -4.97 5.02 -5.43
N VAL A 23 -3.66 5.31 -5.29
CA VAL A 23 -3.01 6.43 -5.99
C VAL A 23 -2.99 6.20 -7.51
N ALA A 24 -2.61 5.00 -7.97
CA ALA A 24 -2.56 4.69 -9.40
C ALA A 24 -3.93 4.86 -10.07
N ARG A 25 -5.00 4.45 -9.42
CA ARG A 25 -6.36 4.60 -9.94
C ARG A 25 -6.76 6.08 -10.08
N TRP A 26 -6.44 6.93 -9.12
CA TRP A 26 -6.68 8.38 -9.24
C TRP A 26 -5.89 8.98 -10.41
N ILE A 27 -4.63 8.58 -10.59
CA ILE A 27 -3.82 9.03 -11.72
C ILE A 27 -4.44 8.59 -13.04
N ALA A 28 -4.90 7.34 -13.15
CA ALA A 28 -5.55 6.83 -14.34
C ALA A 28 -6.84 7.59 -14.68
N GLU A 29 -7.65 7.93 -13.69
CA GLU A 29 -8.88 8.70 -13.89
C GLU A 29 -8.61 10.15 -14.31
N LEU A 30 -7.59 10.78 -13.75
CA LEU A 30 -7.25 12.17 -14.04
C LEU A 30 -6.54 12.34 -15.39
N PHE A 31 -5.72 11.38 -15.80
CA PHE A 31 -4.83 11.50 -16.96
C PHE A 31 -5.07 10.47 -18.05
N GLY A 32 -5.94 9.49 -17.84
CA GLY A 32 -6.16 8.40 -18.80
C GLY A 32 -5.02 7.36 -18.82
N ALA A 33 -4.17 7.33 -17.80
CA ALA A 33 -2.99 6.47 -17.74
C ALA A 33 -3.35 4.98 -17.71
N LYS A 34 -2.59 4.14 -18.42
CA LYS A 34 -2.68 2.68 -18.34
C LYS A 34 -1.93 2.18 -17.09
N ILE A 35 -2.59 1.35 -16.29
CA ILE A 35 -1.99 0.76 -15.07
C ILE A 35 -1.51 -0.66 -15.39
N PHE A 36 -0.30 -0.98 -14.95
CA PHE A 36 0.27 -2.31 -14.97
C PHE A 36 0.81 -2.68 -13.59
N ASP A 37 0.37 -3.81 -13.06
CA ASP A 37 0.90 -4.37 -11.83
C ASP A 37 2.22 -5.11 -12.08
N ILE A 38 3.18 -4.93 -11.19
CA ILE A 38 4.49 -5.58 -11.22
C ILE A 38 4.72 -6.33 -9.90
N GLU A 39 4.73 -7.64 -9.96
CA GLU A 39 5.14 -8.46 -8.83
C GLU A 39 6.67 -8.55 -8.78
N ILE A 40 7.26 -8.00 -7.73
CA ILE A 40 8.71 -8.09 -7.52
C ILE A 40 9.11 -9.41 -6.86
N PRO A 41 10.38 -9.86 -7.07
CA PRO A 41 10.91 -11.00 -6.34
C PRO A 41 10.99 -10.71 -4.84
N GLU A 42 10.65 -11.69 -4.03
CA GLU A 42 10.91 -11.63 -2.59
C GLU A 42 12.41 -11.80 -2.33
N LEU A 43 13.00 -10.79 -1.71
CA LEU A 43 14.40 -10.85 -1.28
C LEU A 43 14.45 -11.31 0.17
N THR A 44 15.11 -12.44 0.41
CA THR A 44 15.21 -13.05 1.74
C THR A 44 16.65 -13.17 2.23
N GLY A 45 16.83 -13.39 3.54
CA GLY A 45 18.12 -13.68 4.15
C GLY A 45 19.20 -12.64 3.83
N TRP A 46 20.42 -13.12 3.59
CA TRP A 46 21.57 -12.27 3.32
C TRP A 46 21.47 -11.46 2.01
N ARG A 47 20.73 -11.97 0.99
CA ARG A 47 20.46 -11.22 -0.24
C ARG A 47 19.66 -9.95 0.05
N ARG A 48 18.60 -10.06 0.86
CA ARG A 48 17.82 -8.89 1.31
C ARG A 48 18.70 -7.88 2.02
N PHE A 49 19.55 -8.34 2.94
CA PHE A 49 20.47 -7.46 3.65
C PHE A 49 21.43 -6.76 2.69
N LEU A 50 22.12 -7.51 1.83
CA LEU A 50 23.11 -6.96 0.90
C LEU A 50 22.45 -5.97 -0.08
N LEU A 51 21.36 -6.35 -0.73
CA LEU A 51 20.72 -5.54 -1.77
C LEU A 51 19.96 -4.36 -1.18
N ASN A 52 19.16 -4.55 -0.13
CA ASN A 52 18.25 -3.51 0.40
C ASN A 52 18.84 -2.68 1.55
N LYS A 53 19.97 -3.04 2.12
CA LYS A 53 20.61 -2.25 3.19
C LYS A 53 21.95 -1.63 2.77
N ILE A 54 22.70 -2.32 1.90
CA ILE A 54 24.05 -1.88 1.48
C ILE A 54 24.01 -1.32 0.05
N GLN A 55 23.74 -2.15 -0.95
CA GLN A 55 23.84 -1.77 -2.35
C GLN A 55 22.77 -0.77 -2.79
N VAL A 56 21.59 -0.79 -2.18
CA VAL A 56 20.50 0.17 -2.45
C VAL A 56 20.95 1.63 -2.30
N ARG A 57 21.93 1.89 -1.46
CA ARG A 57 22.47 3.26 -1.27
C ARG A 57 23.04 3.84 -2.55
N LYS A 58 23.55 3.00 -3.47
CA LYS A 58 24.07 3.42 -4.77
C LYS A 58 22.98 3.97 -5.69
N LEU A 59 21.74 3.55 -5.49
CA LEU A 59 20.60 4.06 -6.26
C LEU A 59 20.33 5.56 -6.00
N LYS A 60 20.78 6.09 -4.84
CA LYS A 60 20.62 7.51 -4.51
C LYS A 60 21.41 8.44 -5.44
N SER A 61 22.47 7.95 -6.07
CA SER A 61 23.30 8.73 -7.00
C SER A 61 22.60 9.10 -8.30
N GLY A 62 21.52 8.37 -8.63
CA GLY A 62 20.78 8.59 -9.86
C GLY A 62 21.39 7.97 -11.12
N SER A 63 22.50 7.23 -11.00
CA SER A 63 23.17 6.59 -12.13
C SER A 63 22.34 5.46 -12.73
N PRO A 64 21.96 5.49 -14.06
CA PRO A 64 21.31 4.37 -14.72
C PRO A 64 22.14 3.08 -14.68
N GLY A 65 23.45 3.20 -14.77
CA GLY A 65 24.37 2.04 -14.74
C GLY A 65 24.34 1.33 -13.38
N ASP A 66 24.29 2.06 -12.27
CA ASP A 66 24.16 1.47 -10.94
C ASP A 66 22.79 0.83 -10.73
N ALA A 67 21.73 1.45 -11.27
CA ALA A 67 20.39 0.90 -11.25
C ALA A 67 20.30 -0.44 -12.03
N LEU A 68 20.86 -0.51 -13.24
CA LEU A 68 20.92 -1.74 -14.03
C LEU A 68 21.73 -2.84 -13.34
N LYS A 69 22.86 -2.50 -12.69
CA LYS A 69 23.65 -3.47 -11.91
C LYS A 69 22.85 -4.00 -10.72
N TRP A 70 22.14 -3.13 -10.03
CA TRP A 70 21.29 -3.52 -8.90
C TRP A 70 20.14 -4.43 -9.38
N LEU A 71 19.43 -4.06 -10.45
CA LEU A 71 18.37 -4.87 -11.05
C LEU A 71 18.88 -6.24 -11.49
N LYS A 72 20.05 -6.32 -12.16
CA LYS A 72 20.66 -7.60 -12.56
C LYS A 72 20.87 -8.53 -11.36
N ALA A 73 21.16 -8.00 -10.19
CA ALA A 73 21.34 -8.80 -8.97
C ALA A 73 20.01 -9.12 -8.24
N ALA A 74 19.02 -8.24 -8.33
CA ALA A 74 17.76 -8.34 -7.58
C ALA A 74 16.63 -8.97 -8.37
N ASP A 75 16.53 -8.67 -9.67
CA ASP A 75 15.41 -9.07 -10.53
C ASP A 75 15.57 -10.50 -11.06
N THR A 76 14.95 -11.43 -10.36
CA THR A 76 14.89 -12.85 -10.74
C THR A 76 13.63 -13.22 -11.54
N LYS A 77 12.69 -12.28 -11.68
CA LYS A 77 11.42 -12.49 -12.39
C LYS A 77 11.36 -11.83 -13.78
N GLY A 78 12.41 -11.12 -14.21
CA GLY A 78 12.42 -10.41 -15.48
C GLY A 78 11.57 -9.16 -15.51
N VAL A 79 11.41 -8.51 -14.36
CA VAL A 79 10.61 -7.29 -14.19
C VAL A 79 11.06 -6.18 -15.13
N TYR A 80 12.38 -6.00 -15.30
CA TYR A 80 12.93 -4.98 -16.18
C TYR A 80 12.52 -5.22 -17.66
N VAL A 81 12.56 -6.47 -18.12
CA VAL A 81 12.14 -6.85 -19.48
C VAL A 81 10.64 -6.64 -19.66
N PHE A 82 9.84 -7.02 -18.66
CA PHE A 82 8.40 -6.78 -18.68
C PHE A 82 8.06 -5.29 -18.81
N VAL A 83 8.70 -4.45 -18.00
CA VAL A 83 8.49 -2.99 -17.99
C VAL A 83 8.85 -2.38 -19.37
N THR A 84 10.03 -2.68 -19.89
CA THR A 84 10.47 -2.13 -21.19
C THR A 84 9.54 -2.58 -22.33
N GLY A 85 9.10 -3.84 -22.31
CA GLY A 85 8.16 -4.38 -23.29
C GLY A 85 6.78 -3.70 -23.22
N LYS A 86 6.25 -3.50 -22.01
CA LYS A 86 4.95 -2.82 -21.82
C LYS A 86 5.00 -1.34 -22.17
N THR A 87 6.07 -0.63 -21.82
CA THR A 87 6.29 0.76 -22.21
C THR A 87 6.32 0.91 -23.73
N ALA A 88 7.08 0.07 -24.42
CA ALA A 88 7.15 0.05 -25.88
C ALA A 88 5.78 -0.26 -26.53
N SER A 89 5.06 -1.26 -26.01
CA SER A 89 3.72 -1.63 -26.51
C SER A 89 2.67 -0.53 -26.29
N ALA A 90 2.84 0.27 -25.26
CA ALA A 90 1.97 1.42 -24.99
C ALA A 90 2.30 2.64 -25.86
N GLY A 91 3.47 2.66 -26.52
CA GLY A 91 3.98 3.81 -27.27
C GLY A 91 4.44 4.97 -26.39
N ALA A 92 4.56 4.75 -25.07
CA ALA A 92 4.90 5.80 -24.12
C ALA A 92 6.41 6.11 -24.14
N LYS A 93 6.75 7.38 -23.99
CA LYS A 93 8.13 7.83 -23.79
C LYS A 93 8.56 7.58 -22.35
N ALA A 94 9.85 7.61 -22.09
CA ALA A 94 10.40 7.34 -20.78
C ALA A 94 9.84 8.30 -19.69
N ASP A 95 9.75 9.58 -19.99
CA ASP A 95 9.25 10.63 -19.09
C ASP A 95 7.73 10.60 -18.88
N GLU A 96 7.00 9.83 -19.68
CA GLU A 96 5.56 9.55 -19.55
C GLU A 96 5.27 8.29 -18.70
N VAL A 97 6.30 7.65 -18.16
CA VAL A 97 6.19 6.45 -17.31
C VAL A 97 6.40 6.81 -15.85
N LEU A 98 5.47 6.41 -15.02
CA LEU A 98 5.54 6.53 -13.56
C LEU A 98 5.62 5.15 -12.90
N PHE A 99 6.61 4.95 -12.06
CA PHE A 99 6.71 3.82 -11.15
C PHE A 99 6.20 4.22 -9.78
N LEU A 100 5.34 3.40 -9.19
CA LEU A 100 4.71 3.68 -7.90
C LEU A 100 4.89 2.50 -6.95
N SER A 101 5.35 2.77 -5.73
CA SER A 101 5.50 1.76 -4.69
C SER A 101 5.11 2.30 -3.32
N ALA A 102 4.69 1.42 -2.42
CA ALA A 102 4.55 1.74 -1.00
C ALA A 102 5.51 0.90 -0.16
N GLY A 103 5.99 1.49 0.94
CA GLY A 103 6.85 0.84 1.90
C GLY A 103 8.28 0.55 1.42
N SER A 104 9.05 -0.10 2.30
CA SER A 104 10.50 -0.27 2.11
C SER A 104 10.90 -1.41 1.17
N SER A 105 10.02 -2.38 0.93
CA SER A 105 10.33 -3.55 0.09
C SER A 105 10.26 -3.23 -1.40
N GLY A 106 9.23 -2.50 -1.82
CA GLY A 106 9.02 -2.10 -3.22
C GLY A 106 9.88 -0.92 -3.66
N ALA A 107 10.22 -0.03 -2.73
CA ALA A 107 10.93 1.21 -3.02
C ALA A 107 12.27 1.05 -3.78
N PRO A 108 13.14 0.07 -3.49
CA PRO A 108 14.36 -0.16 -4.26
C PRO A 108 14.09 -0.52 -5.73
N PHE A 109 13.11 -1.37 -6.01
CA PHE A 109 12.72 -1.71 -7.37
C PHE A 109 12.13 -0.52 -8.10
N CYS A 110 11.24 0.23 -7.46
CA CYS A 110 10.64 1.46 -7.99
C CYS A 110 11.72 2.44 -8.45
N LEU A 111 12.66 2.76 -7.57
CA LEU A 111 13.74 3.69 -7.85
C LEU A 111 14.71 3.15 -8.94
N ALA A 112 15.07 1.85 -8.86
CA ALA A 112 15.96 1.24 -9.82
C ALA A 112 15.36 1.17 -11.24
N LEU A 113 14.08 0.81 -11.37
CA LEU A 113 13.38 0.80 -12.65
C LEU A 113 13.31 2.19 -13.26
N ALA A 114 12.91 3.20 -12.48
CA ALA A 114 12.85 4.57 -12.97
C ALA A 114 14.22 5.06 -13.45
N ARG A 115 15.30 4.85 -12.67
CA ARG A 115 16.65 5.23 -13.06
C ARG A 115 17.16 4.48 -14.30
N ALA A 116 16.84 3.19 -14.42
CA ALA A 116 17.27 2.36 -15.54
C ALA A 116 16.53 2.68 -16.84
N THR A 117 15.28 3.13 -16.78
CA THR A 117 14.44 3.41 -17.95
C THR A 117 14.33 4.89 -18.29
N GLY A 118 14.73 5.79 -17.39
CA GLY A 118 14.52 7.23 -17.52
C GLY A 118 13.11 7.71 -17.14
N GLY A 119 12.30 6.84 -16.52
CA GLY A 119 10.97 7.17 -16.03
C GLY A 119 10.98 7.94 -14.72
N LYS A 120 9.80 8.31 -14.24
CA LYS A 120 9.57 8.93 -12.94
C LYS A 120 9.24 7.91 -11.88
N CYS A 121 9.49 8.22 -10.62
CA CYS A 121 9.15 7.34 -9.51
C CYS A 121 8.49 8.08 -8.35
N ALA A 122 7.51 7.42 -7.74
CA ALA A 122 6.87 7.90 -6.53
C ALA A 122 6.89 6.81 -5.45
N CYS A 123 7.15 7.21 -4.22
CA CYS A 123 7.01 6.33 -3.07
C CYS A 123 5.87 6.80 -2.15
N ILE A 124 5.18 5.83 -1.57
CA ILE A 124 4.19 6.07 -0.52
C ILE A 124 4.81 5.55 0.77
N MET A 125 4.64 6.30 1.86
CA MET A 125 5.38 6.14 3.12
C MET A 125 6.86 6.49 2.97
N THR A 126 7.61 6.46 4.08
CA THR A 126 9.06 6.76 4.09
C THR A 126 9.88 5.47 4.03
N PRO A 127 10.54 5.15 2.90
CA PRO A 127 11.39 3.96 2.81
C PRO A 127 12.58 4.03 3.76
N SER A 128 12.80 3.00 4.59
CA SER A 128 13.71 3.02 5.75
C SER A 128 15.19 3.33 5.44
N VAL A 129 15.70 2.95 4.27
CA VAL A 129 17.12 3.18 3.89
C VAL A 129 17.25 4.28 2.86
N LEU A 130 16.33 4.33 1.92
CA LEU A 130 16.34 5.30 0.84
C LEU A 130 15.89 6.67 1.32
N GLY A 131 14.91 6.74 2.22
CA GLY A 131 14.19 7.97 2.51
C GLY A 131 13.37 8.43 1.31
N THR A 132 12.82 9.63 1.36
CA THR A 132 11.94 10.19 0.32
C THR A 132 12.70 10.95 -0.76
N ARG A 133 13.83 11.56 -0.44
CA ARG A 133 14.58 12.47 -1.33
C ARG A 133 15.00 11.93 -2.70
N PRO A 134 15.34 10.63 -2.88
CA PRO A 134 15.75 10.12 -4.20
C PRO A 134 14.61 9.97 -5.21
N PHE A 135 13.36 10.03 -4.77
CA PHE A 135 12.17 9.88 -5.60
C PHE A 135 11.75 11.22 -6.21
N ASP A 136 11.06 11.18 -7.36
CA ASP A 136 10.49 12.39 -7.95
C ASP A 136 9.33 12.92 -7.10
N PHE A 137 8.53 12.02 -6.50
CA PHE A 137 7.45 12.32 -5.57
C PHE A 137 7.46 11.38 -4.36
N ALA A 138 7.05 11.89 -3.22
CA ALA A 138 6.83 11.10 -2.01
C ALA A 138 5.49 11.49 -1.38
N ILE A 139 4.61 10.52 -1.20
CA ILE A 139 3.30 10.70 -0.55
C ILE A 139 3.39 10.07 0.83
N VAL A 140 3.38 10.88 1.87
CA VAL A 140 3.62 10.41 3.24
C VAL A 140 2.49 10.86 4.15
N PRO A 141 1.80 9.91 4.82
CA PRO A 141 0.82 10.26 5.83
C PRO A 141 1.44 11.08 6.97
N GLU A 142 0.68 12.03 7.51
CA GLU A 142 1.13 12.93 8.57
C GLU A 142 1.71 12.19 9.79
N HIS A 143 1.11 11.05 10.14
CA HIS A 143 1.55 10.24 11.28
C HIS A 143 2.91 9.53 11.08
N ASP A 144 3.45 9.48 9.86
CA ASP A 144 4.79 8.93 9.58
C ASP A 144 5.93 9.94 9.81
N PHE A 145 5.64 11.14 10.28
CA PHE A 145 6.61 12.17 10.69
C PHE A 145 7.80 12.36 9.74
N SER A 146 7.54 12.60 8.48
CA SER A 146 8.60 12.77 7.49
C SER A 146 9.28 14.15 7.57
N VAL A 147 10.54 14.19 7.19
CA VAL A 147 11.29 15.46 7.07
C VAL A 147 10.81 16.20 5.81
N PRO A 148 10.40 17.47 5.92
CA PRO A 148 9.98 18.25 4.76
C PRO A 148 11.01 18.26 3.64
N SER A 149 10.56 18.08 2.41
CA SER A 149 11.38 18.16 1.19
C SER A 149 10.52 18.63 0.01
N PRO A 150 11.11 19.21 -1.04
CA PRO A 150 10.35 19.77 -2.16
C PRO A 150 9.49 18.76 -2.93
N ASN A 151 9.82 17.48 -2.86
CA ASN A 151 9.13 16.38 -3.53
C ASN A 151 8.11 15.68 -2.62
N LEU A 152 7.89 16.19 -1.39
CA LEU A 152 7.02 15.56 -0.40
C LEU A 152 5.61 16.15 -0.46
N VAL A 153 4.62 15.27 -0.54
CA VAL A 153 3.21 15.56 -0.32
C VAL A 153 2.77 14.87 0.97
N VAL A 154 2.35 15.65 1.96
CA VAL A 154 1.82 15.13 3.23
C VAL A 154 0.31 14.95 3.09
N THR A 155 -0.20 13.77 3.48
CA THR A 155 -1.64 13.46 3.49
C THR A 155 -2.13 13.23 4.91
N LEU A 156 -3.40 13.53 5.20
CA LEU A 156 -4.00 13.32 6.53
C LEU A 156 -3.94 11.84 6.94
N GLY A 157 -4.18 10.94 6.00
CA GLY A 157 -4.14 9.50 6.21
C GLY A 157 -3.47 8.78 5.04
N ALA A 158 -3.25 7.48 5.20
CA ALA A 158 -2.69 6.65 4.14
C ALA A 158 -3.64 6.61 2.93
N PRO A 159 -3.12 6.77 1.70
CA PRO A 159 -3.90 6.55 0.48
C PRO A 159 -4.56 5.18 0.49
N ASN A 160 -5.74 5.06 -0.09
CA ASN A 160 -6.49 3.80 -0.10
C ASN A 160 -7.44 3.74 -1.30
N MET A 161 -8.14 2.60 -1.42
CA MET A 161 -9.10 2.35 -2.51
C MET A 161 -10.53 2.77 -2.17
N ILE A 162 -10.77 3.32 -0.98
CA ILE A 162 -12.12 3.65 -0.50
C ILE A 162 -12.64 4.87 -1.27
N ARG A 163 -13.85 4.76 -1.81
CA ARG A 163 -14.56 5.79 -2.55
C ARG A 163 -16.04 5.79 -2.19
N GLU A 164 -16.69 6.92 -2.33
CA GLU A 164 -18.10 7.07 -1.97
C GLU A 164 -19.00 6.12 -2.77
N GLU A 165 -18.76 5.98 -4.08
CA GLU A 165 -19.54 5.09 -4.95
C GLU A 165 -19.38 3.63 -4.51
N LEU A 166 -18.15 3.20 -4.24
CA LEU A 166 -17.84 1.85 -3.77
C LEU A 166 -18.48 1.60 -2.40
N LEU A 167 -18.44 2.57 -1.49
CA LEU A 167 -19.08 2.43 -0.18
C LEU A 167 -20.60 2.28 -0.29
N LYS A 168 -21.25 3.00 -1.20
CA LYS A 168 -22.70 2.87 -1.45
C LYS A 168 -23.05 1.48 -2.01
N GLU A 169 -22.28 1.00 -3.00
CA GLU A 169 -22.47 -0.30 -3.61
C GLU A 169 -22.26 -1.45 -2.60
N GLU A 170 -21.11 -1.48 -1.95
CA GLU A 170 -20.76 -2.51 -0.96
C GLU A 170 -21.64 -2.44 0.30
N GLY A 171 -22.03 -1.25 0.71
CA GLY A 171 -22.97 -1.05 1.81
C GLY A 171 -24.36 -1.62 1.49
N SER A 172 -24.85 -1.42 0.27
CA SER A 172 -26.10 -2.01 -0.20
C SER A 172 -26.03 -3.54 -0.25
N LEU A 173 -24.90 -4.07 -0.71
CA LEU A 173 -24.65 -5.52 -0.74
C LEU A 173 -24.57 -6.10 0.68
N LEU A 174 -23.91 -5.43 1.61
CA LEU A 174 -23.84 -5.83 3.02
C LEU A 174 -25.24 -5.91 3.63
N LEU A 175 -26.06 -4.87 3.45
CA LEU A 175 -27.42 -4.83 3.97
C LEU A 175 -28.35 -5.83 3.31
N SER A 176 -28.12 -6.22 2.06
CA SER A 176 -28.88 -7.29 1.42
C SER A 176 -28.58 -8.67 2.01
N ARG A 177 -27.36 -8.90 2.45
CA ARG A 177 -26.93 -10.16 3.09
C ARG A 177 -27.28 -10.21 4.58
N PHE A 178 -27.15 -9.08 5.25
CA PHE A 178 -27.38 -8.91 6.68
C PHE A 178 -28.33 -7.74 6.91
N PRO A 179 -29.66 -7.95 6.75
CA PRO A 179 -30.62 -6.87 6.88
C PRO A 179 -30.57 -6.25 8.27
N SER A 180 -30.60 -4.93 8.32
CA SER A 180 -30.77 -4.16 9.55
C SER A 180 -32.22 -3.86 9.81
N VAL A 181 -32.67 -4.05 11.02
CA VAL A 181 -34.01 -3.66 11.48
C VAL A 181 -34.02 -2.31 12.17
N SER A 182 -32.84 -1.82 12.51
CA SER A 182 -32.64 -0.52 13.16
C SER A 182 -32.21 0.57 12.18
N GLU A 183 -32.61 1.80 12.44
CA GLU A 183 -32.05 2.97 11.75
C GLU A 183 -30.60 3.27 12.21
N LYS A 184 -30.26 2.89 13.46
CA LYS A 184 -28.90 3.04 14.01
C LYS A 184 -28.08 1.78 13.71
N ARG A 185 -26.88 2.00 13.17
CA ARG A 185 -25.95 0.92 12.84
C ARG A 185 -24.56 1.28 13.33
N TRP A 186 -23.95 0.36 14.03
CA TRP A 186 -22.59 0.49 14.52
C TRP A 186 -21.67 -0.45 13.77
N GLY A 187 -20.57 0.10 13.24
CA GLY A 187 -19.48 -0.68 12.64
C GLY A 187 -18.36 -0.87 13.65
N ILE A 188 -18.03 -2.10 14.00
CA ILE A 188 -16.90 -2.43 14.89
C ILE A 188 -15.83 -3.14 14.06
N LEU A 189 -14.67 -2.48 13.89
CA LEU A 189 -13.53 -3.01 13.16
C LEU A 189 -12.44 -3.42 14.16
N ILE A 190 -12.25 -4.72 14.35
CA ILE A 190 -11.27 -5.26 15.30
C ILE A 190 -9.96 -5.51 14.55
N GLY A 191 -8.90 -4.84 15.00
CA GLY A 191 -7.56 -5.04 14.51
C GLY A 191 -6.99 -6.40 14.89
N GLY A 192 -5.68 -6.55 14.75
CA GLY A 192 -4.96 -7.74 15.16
C GLY A 192 -3.56 -7.38 15.63
N ASP A 193 -2.82 -8.40 15.99
CA ASP A 193 -1.48 -8.27 16.57
C ASP A 193 -0.48 -7.64 15.60
N ASP A 194 0.43 -6.87 16.16
CA ASP A 194 1.64 -6.40 15.50
C ASP A 194 2.86 -6.48 16.44
N SER A 195 3.96 -5.84 16.07
CA SER A 195 5.17 -5.83 16.90
C SER A 195 5.02 -5.10 18.24
N ASN A 196 3.99 -4.28 18.41
CA ASN A 196 3.81 -3.39 19.57
C ASN A 196 2.53 -3.68 20.35
N TYR A 197 1.53 -4.33 19.72
CA TYR A 197 0.20 -4.54 20.28
C TYR A 197 -0.25 -5.98 20.12
N THR A 198 -0.98 -6.45 21.13
CA THR A 198 -1.67 -7.75 21.14
C THR A 198 -3.08 -7.55 21.65
N ILE A 199 -4.08 -8.10 20.94
CA ILE A 199 -5.48 -8.08 21.34
C ILE A 199 -5.81 -9.44 21.98
N LEU A 200 -5.76 -9.49 23.31
CA LEU A 200 -6.03 -10.71 24.08
C LEU A 200 -7.54 -11.01 24.16
N PRO A 201 -7.94 -12.28 24.43
CA PRO A 201 -9.35 -12.62 24.68
C PRO A 201 -10.02 -11.81 25.79
N SER A 202 -9.27 -11.46 26.86
CA SER A 202 -9.79 -10.62 27.97
C SER A 202 -10.21 -9.22 27.50
N TRP A 203 -9.53 -8.67 26.48
CA TRP A 203 -9.92 -7.41 25.88
C TRP A 203 -11.34 -7.45 25.28
N ALA A 204 -11.72 -8.58 24.70
CA ALA A 204 -13.07 -8.77 24.17
C ALA A 204 -14.12 -8.63 25.29
N ASP A 205 -13.86 -9.23 26.45
CA ASP A 205 -14.78 -9.14 27.60
C ASP A 205 -14.83 -7.70 28.16
N GLU A 206 -13.69 -7.07 28.31
CA GLU A 206 -13.58 -5.75 28.95
C GLU A 206 -14.10 -4.62 28.05
N VAL A 207 -14.00 -4.75 26.73
CA VAL A 207 -14.30 -3.67 25.79
C VAL A 207 -15.58 -3.95 24.99
N LEU A 208 -15.75 -5.16 24.46
CA LEU A 208 -16.88 -5.43 23.57
C LEU A 208 -18.19 -5.65 24.33
N ILE A 209 -18.16 -6.28 25.52
CA ILE A 209 -19.40 -6.47 26.28
C ILE A 209 -20.07 -5.14 26.63
N PRO A 210 -19.37 -4.15 27.21
CA PRO A 210 -19.97 -2.83 27.44
C PRO A 210 -20.46 -2.14 26.16
N LEU A 211 -19.75 -2.30 25.02
CA LEU A 211 -20.19 -1.74 23.73
C LEU A 211 -21.48 -2.40 23.23
N PHE A 212 -21.62 -3.71 23.42
CA PHE A 212 -22.83 -4.43 23.03
C PHE A 212 -24.02 -4.04 23.89
N GLU A 213 -23.83 -3.87 25.19
CA GLU A 213 -24.86 -3.36 26.09
C GLU A 213 -25.30 -1.94 25.69
N GLU A 214 -24.36 -1.05 25.42
CA GLU A 214 -24.65 0.32 24.95
C GLU A 214 -25.41 0.32 23.61
N ALA A 215 -24.98 -0.51 22.65
CA ALA A 215 -25.66 -0.63 21.36
C ALA A 215 -27.10 -1.14 21.51
N LYS A 216 -27.31 -2.12 22.41
CA LYS A 216 -28.64 -2.66 22.74
C LYS A 216 -29.52 -1.56 23.36
N ASP A 217 -29.00 -0.80 24.31
CA ASP A 217 -29.72 0.27 24.97
C ASP A 217 -30.12 1.39 24.00
N GLN A 218 -29.27 1.64 22.99
CA GLN A 218 -29.57 2.59 21.93
C GLN A 218 -30.41 2.01 20.78
N GLY A 219 -30.73 0.74 20.81
CA GLY A 219 -31.44 0.04 19.73
C GLY A 219 -30.66 0.02 18.44
N ALA A 220 -29.34 -0.10 18.49
CA ALA A 220 -28.49 -0.15 17.31
C ALA A 220 -28.15 -1.59 16.88
N ASP A 221 -28.15 -1.85 15.57
CA ASP A 221 -27.62 -3.08 15.01
C ASP A 221 -26.10 -2.97 14.90
N ILE A 222 -25.38 -4.07 15.19
CA ILE A 222 -23.91 -4.12 15.15
C ILE A 222 -23.47 -4.93 13.94
N TYR A 223 -22.56 -4.32 13.15
CA TYR A 223 -21.80 -4.98 12.10
C TYR A 223 -20.34 -5.03 12.53
N MET A 224 -19.83 -6.23 12.76
CA MET A 224 -18.49 -6.41 13.30
C MET A 224 -17.64 -7.31 12.39
N THR A 225 -16.35 -6.99 12.29
CA THR A 225 -15.37 -7.82 11.60
C THR A 225 -14.04 -7.80 12.34
N THR A 226 -13.33 -8.92 12.27
CA THR A 226 -11.97 -9.09 12.75
C THR A 226 -10.95 -8.88 11.61
N SER A 227 -9.68 -8.90 11.94
CA SER A 227 -8.59 -8.85 10.97
C SER A 227 -7.90 -10.22 10.85
N ARG A 228 -7.18 -10.44 9.75
CA ARG A 228 -6.34 -11.65 9.58
C ARG A 228 -5.23 -11.80 10.63
N ARG A 229 -4.98 -10.77 11.43
CA ARG A 229 -3.98 -10.77 12.50
C ARG A 229 -4.63 -10.87 13.89
N THR A 230 -5.95 -10.94 13.97
CA THR A 230 -6.64 -11.22 15.24
C THR A 230 -6.31 -12.63 15.66
N LEU A 231 -5.97 -12.84 16.93
CA LEU A 231 -5.65 -14.16 17.46
C LEU A 231 -6.88 -15.08 17.37
N PRO A 232 -6.70 -16.36 16.97
CA PRO A 232 -7.81 -17.30 16.89
C PRO A 232 -8.60 -17.46 18.18
N GLU A 233 -7.93 -17.47 19.33
CA GLU A 233 -8.56 -17.52 20.65
C GLU A 233 -9.38 -16.27 20.97
N THR A 234 -8.97 -15.10 20.46
CA THR A 234 -9.74 -13.85 20.58
C THR A 234 -10.95 -13.91 19.68
N GLU A 235 -10.84 -14.39 18.43
CA GLU A 235 -11.99 -14.60 17.54
C GLU A 235 -13.03 -15.54 18.16
N VAL A 236 -12.61 -16.70 18.67
CA VAL A 236 -13.50 -17.65 19.37
C VAL A 236 -14.19 -17.01 20.58
N ARG A 237 -13.50 -16.07 21.27
CA ARG A 237 -14.11 -15.35 22.40
C ARG A 237 -15.16 -14.33 21.95
N ILE A 238 -14.92 -13.66 20.84
CA ILE A 238 -15.85 -12.68 20.25
C ILE A 238 -17.14 -13.34 19.73
N GLU A 239 -17.04 -14.58 19.21
CA GLU A 239 -18.16 -15.32 18.66
C GLU A 239 -19.12 -15.91 19.72
N LYS A 240 -18.72 -15.94 20.99
CA LYS A 240 -19.51 -16.46 22.13
C LYS A 240 -20.35 -15.38 22.79
#